data_5935f3f0e911d312d6b0e2a318b64bbe
#
_entry.id   5935f3f0e911d312d6b0e2a318b64bbe
#
_cell.length_a   1.000
_cell.length_b   1.000
_cell.length_c   1.000
_cell.angle_alpha   90.00
_cell.angle_beta   90.00
_cell.angle_gamma   90.00
#
_symmetry.space_group_name_H-M   'P 1'
#
loop_
_entity.id
_entity.type
_entity.pdbx_description
1 polymer ?
#
loop_
_entity_poly.entity_id
_entity_poly.type
_entity_poly.pdbx_seq_one_letter_code
_entity_poly.pdbx_strand_id
1 'polypeptide(L)'
;LSNRFTNYAAEEYRESYRSFSDLSTLRQRLEGRDYIEIEYLSINGEWLNDIIIPKRNGKNGDFDSFLLVTKNINEQKKTEIEYQRRLEEAMRSEMRANEAKTNLLRRMSHDIRTPINAILGMIEIADRNVGNLEKQKYCRSQGRVAAEYLLELVNDILTLNRIEADDKTE
;
A
#
# COMPACT_ATOMS: atom_id res chain seq x y z
N LEU A 1 -40.89 -21.12 0.69
CA LEU A 1 -39.59 -21.31 -0.01
C LEU A 1 -38.45 -20.57 0.68
N SER A 2 -38.67 -19.37 1.24
CA SER A 2 -37.65 -18.51 1.86
C SER A 2 -36.85 -19.19 2.98
N ASN A 3 -37.48 -19.97 3.88
CA ASN A 3 -36.80 -20.55 5.05
C ASN A 3 -35.86 -21.74 4.74
N ARG A 4 -36.00 -22.41 3.58
CA ARG A 4 -35.13 -23.54 3.24
C ARG A 4 -33.75 -23.10 2.76
N PHE A 5 -33.67 -22.00 2.04
CA PHE A 5 -32.43 -21.52 1.45
C PHE A 5 -31.56 -20.73 2.44
N THR A 6 -32.18 -20.05 3.41
CA THR A 6 -31.47 -19.28 4.45
C THR A 6 -30.54 -20.14 5.32
N ASN A 7 -30.86 -21.43 5.46
CA ASN A 7 -30.05 -22.37 6.24
C ASN A 7 -28.77 -22.83 5.51
N TYR A 8 -28.62 -22.55 4.22
CA TYR A 8 -27.38 -22.85 3.48
C TYR A 8 -26.29 -21.80 3.67
N ALA A 9 -26.65 -20.56 4.05
CA ALA A 9 -25.67 -19.52 4.32
C ALA A 9 -25.06 -19.66 5.72
N ALA A 10 -23.76 -19.41 5.84
CA ALA A 10 -23.08 -19.30 7.12
C ALA A 10 -23.74 -18.21 7.96
N GLU A 11 -23.60 -18.30 9.29
CA GLU A 11 -24.36 -17.49 10.24
C GLU A 11 -24.27 -15.98 9.98
N GLU A 12 -23.09 -15.50 9.65
CA GLU A 12 -22.80 -14.09 9.32
C GLU A 12 -23.51 -13.58 8.05
N TYR A 13 -23.87 -14.48 7.10
CA TYR A 13 -24.55 -14.15 5.85
C TYR A 13 -26.07 -14.39 5.88
N ARG A 14 -26.60 -15.00 6.94
CA ARG A 14 -28.03 -15.41 6.99
C ARG A 14 -28.99 -14.25 6.86
N GLU A 15 -28.70 -13.12 7.46
CA GLU A 15 -29.58 -11.94 7.41
C GLU A 15 -29.59 -11.33 6.02
N SER A 16 -28.41 -11.13 5.42
CA SER A 16 -28.27 -10.63 4.05
C SER A 16 -28.93 -11.58 3.04
N TYR A 17 -28.73 -12.88 3.21
CA TYR A 17 -29.34 -13.90 2.34
C TYR A 17 -30.86 -13.96 2.50
N ARG A 18 -31.38 -13.77 3.72
CA ARG A 18 -32.83 -13.68 3.96
C ARG A 18 -33.44 -12.49 3.22
N SER A 19 -32.80 -11.34 3.28
CA SER A 19 -33.23 -10.15 2.55
C SER A 19 -33.16 -10.38 1.03
N PHE A 20 -32.10 -11.03 0.54
CA PHE A 20 -31.94 -11.38 -0.87
C PHE A 20 -33.02 -12.34 -1.36
N SER A 21 -33.38 -13.35 -0.58
CA SER A 21 -34.38 -14.40 -0.93
C SER A 21 -35.83 -14.00 -0.64
N ASP A 22 -36.07 -12.78 -0.13
CA ASP A 22 -37.44 -12.31 0.14
C ASP A 22 -38.16 -11.98 -1.16
N LEU A 23 -39.10 -12.86 -1.52
CA LEU A 23 -39.91 -12.74 -2.75
C LEU A 23 -40.92 -11.58 -2.68
N SER A 24 -41.29 -11.11 -1.48
CA SER A 24 -42.27 -10.04 -1.31
C SER A 24 -41.72 -8.69 -1.81
N THR A 25 -40.42 -8.49 -1.69
CA THR A 25 -39.73 -7.26 -2.12
C THR A 25 -39.01 -7.40 -3.46
N LEU A 26 -39.06 -8.60 -4.07
CA LEU A 26 -38.27 -8.94 -5.26
C LEU A 26 -38.57 -8.02 -6.45
N ARG A 27 -39.88 -7.70 -6.70
CA ARG A 27 -40.28 -6.81 -7.79
C ARG A 27 -39.66 -5.42 -7.64
N GLN A 28 -39.72 -4.84 -6.45
CA GLN A 28 -39.15 -3.53 -6.16
C GLN A 28 -37.61 -3.53 -6.34
N ARG A 29 -36.93 -4.59 -5.90
CA ARG A 29 -35.45 -4.69 -6.00
C ARG A 29 -34.97 -4.92 -7.43
N LEU A 30 -35.78 -5.50 -8.29
CA LEU A 30 -35.51 -5.73 -9.72
C LEU A 30 -35.98 -4.57 -10.62
N GLU A 31 -36.62 -3.54 -10.07
CA GLU A 31 -37.03 -2.37 -10.84
C GLU A 31 -35.81 -1.66 -11.43
N GLY A 32 -35.78 -1.51 -12.77
CA GLY A 32 -34.65 -0.90 -13.50
C GLY A 32 -33.34 -1.72 -13.52
N ARG A 33 -33.36 -2.97 -13.04
CA ARG A 33 -32.20 -3.86 -13.03
C ARG A 33 -32.45 -5.11 -13.84
N ASP A 34 -31.41 -5.59 -14.52
CA ASP A 34 -31.48 -6.85 -15.28
C ASP A 34 -31.40 -8.07 -14.37
N TYR A 35 -30.71 -7.96 -13.26
CA TYR A 35 -30.58 -9.02 -12.25
C TYR A 35 -30.22 -8.42 -10.89
N ILE A 36 -30.30 -9.23 -9.85
CA ILE A 36 -29.71 -8.98 -8.54
C ILE A 36 -28.87 -10.19 -8.15
N GLU A 37 -27.80 -9.96 -7.39
CA GLU A 37 -26.89 -11.02 -6.96
C GLU A 37 -26.46 -10.85 -5.51
N ILE A 38 -26.00 -11.94 -4.93
CA ILE A 38 -25.40 -11.99 -3.59
C ILE A 38 -24.28 -13.01 -3.54
N GLU A 39 -23.14 -12.58 -3.02
CA GLU A 39 -22.05 -13.48 -2.66
C GLU A 39 -22.14 -13.84 -1.18
N TYR A 40 -22.01 -15.10 -0.85
CA TYR A 40 -22.08 -15.57 0.52
C TYR A 40 -21.23 -16.82 0.74
N LEU A 41 -20.82 -17.02 1.99
CA LEU A 41 -20.20 -18.27 2.43
C LEU A 41 -21.30 -19.26 2.82
N SER A 42 -21.27 -20.47 2.23
CA SER A 42 -22.19 -21.55 2.61
C SER A 42 -21.78 -22.18 3.95
N ILE A 43 -22.69 -22.93 4.57
CA ILE A 43 -22.40 -23.73 5.79
C ILE A 43 -21.31 -24.78 5.56
N ASN A 44 -21.06 -25.17 4.33
CA ASN A 44 -20.02 -26.12 3.92
C ASN A 44 -18.67 -25.44 3.68
N GLY A 45 -18.55 -24.11 3.91
CA GLY A 45 -17.33 -23.36 3.68
C GLY A 45 -17.05 -23.04 2.21
N GLU A 46 -18.06 -23.13 1.34
CA GLU A 46 -17.92 -22.76 -0.07
C GLU A 46 -18.43 -21.35 -0.31
N TRP A 47 -17.69 -20.56 -1.06
CA TRP A 47 -18.15 -19.28 -1.57
C TRP A 47 -19.06 -19.47 -2.76
N LEU A 48 -20.28 -18.98 -2.64
CA LEU A 48 -21.31 -19.05 -3.66
C LEU A 48 -21.76 -17.65 -4.07
N ASN A 49 -22.12 -17.51 -5.35
CA ASN A 49 -22.81 -16.34 -5.88
C ASN A 49 -24.17 -16.79 -6.42
N ASP A 50 -25.24 -16.29 -5.81
CA ASP A 50 -26.61 -16.50 -6.27
C ASP A 50 -27.09 -15.29 -7.04
N ILE A 51 -27.59 -15.52 -8.25
CA ILE A 51 -28.07 -14.50 -9.18
C ILE A 51 -29.54 -14.76 -9.48
N ILE A 52 -30.41 -13.76 -9.26
CA ILE A 52 -31.81 -13.79 -9.63
C ILE A 52 -32.00 -12.96 -10.89
N ILE A 53 -32.44 -13.62 -11.97
CA ILE A 53 -32.70 -13.02 -13.27
C ILE A 53 -34.19 -13.09 -13.55
N PRO A 54 -34.93 -11.97 -13.67
CA PRO A 54 -36.34 -11.97 -13.97
C PRO A 54 -36.59 -12.40 -15.41
N LYS A 55 -37.55 -13.30 -15.62
CA LYS A 55 -38.05 -13.60 -16.96
C LYS A 55 -39.14 -12.57 -17.30
N ARG A 56 -38.77 -11.52 -18.01
CA ARG A 56 -39.68 -10.44 -18.38
C ARG A 56 -40.63 -10.86 -19.48
N ASN A 57 -41.91 -10.63 -19.25
CA ASN A 57 -42.97 -10.90 -20.22
C ASN A 57 -43.55 -9.55 -20.71
N GLY A 58 -43.34 -9.22 -22.01
CA GLY A 58 -44.00 -8.10 -22.65
C GLY A 58 -43.35 -6.74 -22.44
N LYS A 59 -44.05 -5.67 -22.92
CA LYS A 59 -43.53 -4.31 -23.02
C LYS A 59 -43.47 -3.53 -21.71
N ASN A 60 -44.07 -4.02 -20.62
CA ASN A 60 -44.21 -3.29 -19.36
C ASN A 60 -43.14 -3.66 -18.33
N GLY A 61 -42.17 -4.53 -18.65
CA GLY A 61 -41.11 -4.93 -17.71
C GLY A 61 -41.56 -5.81 -16.54
N ASP A 62 -42.84 -6.24 -16.51
CA ASP A 62 -43.38 -7.20 -15.54
C ASP A 62 -42.80 -8.60 -15.76
N PHE A 63 -42.67 -9.35 -14.66
CA PHE A 63 -42.22 -10.75 -14.73
C PHE A 63 -43.07 -11.65 -13.82
N ASP A 64 -43.33 -12.87 -14.30
CA ASP A 64 -44.12 -13.88 -13.59
C ASP A 64 -43.23 -14.98 -13.02
N SER A 65 -42.00 -15.07 -13.49
CA SER A 65 -41.02 -16.07 -13.07
C SER A 65 -39.61 -15.47 -13.10
N PHE A 66 -38.71 -16.11 -12.39
CA PHE A 66 -37.30 -15.77 -12.39
C PHE A 66 -36.44 -17.03 -12.46
N LEU A 67 -35.22 -16.88 -12.94
CA LEU A 67 -34.19 -17.89 -12.90
C LEU A 67 -33.28 -17.58 -11.71
N LEU A 68 -33.05 -18.57 -10.86
CA LEU A 68 -31.99 -18.51 -9.82
C LEU A 68 -30.80 -19.32 -10.35
N VAL A 69 -29.67 -18.66 -10.45
CA VAL A 69 -28.37 -19.25 -10.83
C VAL A 69 -27.46 -19.22 -9.65
N THR A 70 -26.96 -20.37 -9.22
CA THR A 70 -25.92 -20.48 -8.17
C THR A 70 -24.60 -20.85 -8.83
N LYS A 71 -23.57 -20.04 -8.58
CA LYS A 71 -22.22 -20.25 -9.07
C LYS A 71 -21.26 -20.44 -7.88
N ASN A 72 -20.44 -21.49 -7.93
CA ASN A 72 -19.31 -21.60 -7.00
C ASN A 72 -18.20 -20.64 -7.44
N ILE A 73 -17.78 -19.78 -6.51
CA ILE A 73 -16.77 -18.73 -6.75
C ILE A 73 -15.51 -18.88 -5.87
N ASN A 74 -15.26 -20.08 -5.33
CA ASN A 74 -14.10 -20.36 -4.47
C ASN A 74 -12.78 -19.97 -5.12
N GLU A 75 -12.57 -20.35 -6.38
CA GLU A 75 -11.32 -20.03 -7.10
C GLU A 75 -11.18 -18.53 -7.34
N GLN A 76 -12.28 -17.82 -7.61
CA GLN A 76 -12.27 -16.37 -7.74
C GLN A 76 -11.88 -15.69 -6.42
N LYS A 77 -12.51 -16.11 -5.31
CA LYS A 77 -12.21 -15.57 -3.97
C LYS A 77 -10.79 -15.87 -3.54
N LYS A 78 -10.30 -17.08 -3.81
CA LYS A 78 -8.90 -17.44 -3.52
C LYS A 78 -7.92 -16.56 -4.28
N THR A 79 -8.15 -16.34 -5.56
CA THR A 79 -7.32 -15.48 -6.42
C THR A 79 -7.35 -14.02 -5.93
N GLU A 80 -8.53 -13.52 -5.57
CA GLU A 80 -8.73 -12.17 -5.04
C GLU A 80 -7.95 -11.97 -3.73
N ILE A 81 -8.10 -12.90 -2.78
CA ILE A 81 -7.39 -12.86 -1.48
C ILE A 81 -5.87 -12.92 -1.70
N GLU A 82 -5.41 -13.79 -2.58
CA GLU A 82 -3.98 -13.90 -2.89
C GLU A 82 -3.42 -12.64 -3.55
N TYR A 83 -4.19 -12.03 -4.45
CA TYR A 83 -3.83 -10.76 -5.07
C TYR A 83 -3.75 -9.62 -4.04
N GLN A 84 -4.74 -9.50 -3.17
CA GLN A 84 -4.74 -8.51 -2.09
C GLN A 84 -3.54 -8.69 -1.14
N ARG A 85 -3.23 -9.94 -0.76
CA ARG A 85 -2.07 -10.24 0.07
C ARG A 85 -0.76 -9.82 -0.59
N ARG A 86 -0.57 -10.13 -1.88
CA ARG A 86 0.63 -9.74 -2.63
C ARG A 86 0.75 -8.22 -2.74
N LEU A 87 -0.37 -7.52 -2.95
CA LEU A 87 -0.39 -6.07 -3.00
C LEU A 87 0.02 -5.45 -1.65
N GLU A 88 -0.53 -5.95 -0.54
CA GLU A 88 -0.15 -5.50 0.80
C GLU A 88 1.33 -5.76 1.11
N GLU A 89 1.85 -6.93 0.74
CA GLU A 89 3.27 -7.26 0.92
C GLU A 89 4.18 -6.33 0.11
N ALA A 90 3.82 -6.05 -1.15
CA ALA A 90 4.55 -5.10 -2.01
C ALA A 90 4.53 -3.68 -1.42
N MET A 91 3.37 -3.20 -0.99
CA MET A 91 3.25 -1.88 -0.35
C MET A 91 4.08 -1.78 0.93
N ARG A 92 4.06 -2.81 1.78
CA ARG A 92 4.88 -2.84 3.01
C ARG A 92 6.37 -2.84 2.70
N SER A 93 6.79 -3.55 1.67
CA SER A 93 8.19 -3.56 1.22
C SER A 93 8.63 -2.19 0.74
N GLU A 94 7.81 -1.54 -0.10
CA GLU A 94 8.08 -0.20 -0.61
C GLU A 94 8.15 0.85 0.51
N MET A 95 7.21 0.79 1.46
CA MET A 95 7.23 1.69 2.63
C MET A 95 8.52 1.54 3.44
N ARG A 96 8.96 0.30 3.72
CA ARG A 96 10.22 0.05 4.45
C ARG A 96 11.43 0.59 3.70
N ALA A 97 11.48 0.40 2.38
CA ALA A 97 12.56 0.92 1.55
C ALA A 97 12.59 2.47 1.58
N ASN A 98 11.42 3.11 1.49
CA ASN A 98 11.30 4.57 1.55
C ASN A 98 11.69 5.14 2.93
N GLU A 99 11.27 4.47 4.02
CA GLU A 99 11.68 4.85 5.38
C GLU A 99 13.20 4.72 5.57
N ALA A 100 13.80 3.62 5.09
CA ALA A 100 15.25 3.42 5.14
C ALA A 100 15.99 4.52 4.36
N LYS A 101 15.51 4.86 3.14
CA LYS A 101 16.05 5.95 2.34
C LYS A 101 15.95 7.30 3.05
N THR A 102 14.81 7.61 3.64
CA THR A 102 14.60 8.86 4.39
C THR A 102 15.53 8.96 5.59
N ASN A 103 15.68 7.86 6.34
CA ASN A 103 16.60 7.80 7.48
C ASN A 103 18.06 7.95 7.06
N LEU A 104 18.45 7.35 5.93
CA LEU A 104 19.79 7.52 5.36
C LEU A 104 20.05 9.00 5.01
N LEU A 105 19.16 9.64 4.27
CA LEU A 105 19.29 11.06 3.88
C LEU A 105 19.38 11.97 5.10
N ARG A 106 18.63 11.69 6.16
CA ARG A 106 18.69 12.46 7.40
C ARG A 106 20.04 12.32 8.09
N ARG A 107 20.60 11.10 8.19
CA ARG A 107 21.93 10.85 8.75
C ARG A 107 23.01 11.54 7.91
N MET A 108 22.98 11.38 6.59
CA MET A 108 23.91 12.03 5.68
C MET A 108 23.89 13.56 5.82
N SER A 109 22.70 14.16 5.91
CA SER A 109 22.57 15.62 6.12
C SER A 109 23.20 16.08 7.43
N HIS A 110 23.07 15.29 8.50
CA HIS A 110 23.71 15.57 9.78
C HIS A 110 25.23 15.44 9.67
N ASP A 111 25.72 14.36 9.06
CA ASP A 111 27.15 14.05 8.97
C ASP A 111 27.91 15.01 8.04
N ILE A 112 27.23 15.54 7.00
CA ILE A 112 27.74 16.62 6.16
C ILE A 112 27.76 17.97 6.91
N ARG A 113 26.75 18.28 7.70
CA ARG A 113 26.64 19.55 8.43
C ARG A 113 27.74 19.71 9.46
N THR A 114 28.14 18.64 10.13
CA THR A 114 29.13 18.63 11.19
C THR A 114 30.49 19.18 10.71
N PRO A 115 31.16 18.63 9.69
CA PRO A 115 32.42 19.15 9.18
C PRO A 115 32.27 20.54 8.54
N ILE A 116 31.15 20.86 7.89
CA ILE A 116 30.89 22.21 7.37
C ILE A 116 30.91 23.23 8.50
N ASN A 117 30.18 22.96 9.58
CA ASN A 117 30.16 23.85 10.74
C ASN A 117 31.53 23.97 11.40
N ALA A 118 32.33 22.89 11.44
CA ALA A 118 33.70 22.92 11.93
C ALA A 118 34.59 23.84 11.06
N ILE A 119 34.49 23.73 9.72
CA ILE A 119 35.23 24.60 8.79
C ILE A 119 34.83 26.06 9.01
N LEU A 120 33.53 26.36 9.03
CA LEU A 120 33.05 27.74 9.26
C LEU A 120 33.50 28.30 10.61
N GLY A 121 33.44 27.50 11.66
CA GLY A 121 33.91 27.88 12.98
C GLY A 121 35.44 28.17 13.02
N MET A 122 36.24 27.34 12.30
CA MET A 122 37.68 27.60 12.21
C MET A 122 38.00 28.88 11.43
N ILE A 123 37.25 29.18 10.36
CA ILE A 123 37.36 30.43 9.62
C ILE A 123 37.05 31.64 10.54
N GLU A 124 35.94 31.57 11.27
CA GLU A 124 35.52 32.64 12.18
C GLU A 124 36.55 32.90 13.30
N ILE A 125 37.10 31.81 13.87
CA ILE A 125 38.19 31.94 14.89
C ILE A 125 39.43 32.56 14.27
N ALA A 126 39.80 32.17 13.04
CA ALA A 126 40.96 32.73 12.35
C ALA A 126 40.79 34.22 12.09
N ASP A 127 39.61 34.66 11.62
CA ASP A 127 39.28 36.06 11.33
C ASP A 127 39.37 36.94 12.59
N ARG A 128 38.93 36.41 13.73
CA ARG A 128 39.04 37.13 15.03
C ARG A 128 40.47 37.18 15.61
N ASN A 129 41.40 36.40 15.06
CA ASN A 129 42.76 36.28 15.57
C ASN A 129 43.83 36.55 14.49
N VAL A 130 43.64 37.57 13.66
CA VAL A 130 44.50 37.90 12.51
C VAL A 130 45.98 38.09 12.89
N GLY A 131 46.28 38.65 14.07
CA GLY A 131 47.64 38.87 14.54
C GLY A 131 48.30 37.67 15.23
N ASN A 132 47.59 36.54 15.43
CA ASN A 132 48.11 35.38 16.14
C ASN A 132 48.44 34.23 15.16
N LEU A 133 49.69 34.12 14.75
CA LEU A 133 50.17 33.17 13.78
C LEU A 133 49.94 31.71 14.20
N GLU A 134 50.08 31.39 15.47
CA GLU A 134 49.86 30.01 15.96
C GLU A 134 48.38 29.62 15.91
N LYS A 135 47.48 30.53 16.29
CA LYS A 135 46.04 30.31 16.11
C LYS A 135 45.66 30.20 14.64
N GLN A 136 46.23 30.99 13.76
CA GLN A 136 46.01 30.91 12.33
C GLN A 136 46.45 29.55 11.76
N LYS A 137 47.61 29.03 12.16
CA LYS A 137 48.09 27.71 11.76
C LYS A 137 47.14 26.60 12.27
N TYR A 138 46.73 26.68 13.53
CA TYR A 138 45.80 25.72 14.12
C TYR A 138 44.48 25.70 13.38
N CYS A 139 43.84 26.84 13.14
CA CYS A 139 42.56 26.92 12.41
C CYS A 139 42.67 26.33 11.00
N ARG A 140 43.75 26.62 10.25
CA ARG A 140 44.01 26.06 8.93
C ARG A 140 44.18 24.55 8.97
N SER A 141 44.88 24.02 9.96
CA SER A 141 45.07 22.57 10.14
C SER A 141 43.73 21.87 10.42
N GLN A 142 42.94 22.39 11.38
CA GLN A 142 41.65 21.81 11.74
C GLN A 142 40.60 21.92 10.60
N GLY A 143 40.56 23.05 9.90
CA GLY A 143 39.73 23.25 8.74
C GLY A 143 40.07 22.27 7.62
N ARG A 144 41.35 21.97 7.39
CA ARG A 144 41.79 20.96 6.42
C ARG A 144 41.31 19.57 6.79
N VAL A 145 41.50 19.14 8.05
CA VAL A 145 41.04 17.85 8.54
C VAL A 145 39.52 17.68 8.34
N ALA A 146 38.74 18.73 8.66
CA ALA A 146 37.29 18.69 8.47
C ALA A 146 36.90 18.64 6.98
N ALA A 147 37.66 19.31 6.10
CA ALA A 147 37.42 19.26 4.65
C ALA A 147 37.76 17.89 4.03
N GLU A 148 38.87 17.28 4.48
CA GLU A 148 39.30 15.95 4.05
C GLU A 148 38.24 14.89 4.46
N TYR A 149 37.76 14.96 5.72
CA TYR A 149 36.65 14.09 6.19
C TYR A 149 35.38 14.29 5.38
N LEU A 150 34.99 15.51 5.05
CA LEU A 150 33.82 15.79 4.22
C LEU A 150 33.97 15.18 2.82
N LEU A 151 35.17 15.28 2.23
CA LEU A 151 35.43 14.70 0.90
C LEU A 151 35.34 13.18 0.90
N GLU A 152 35.86 12.52 1.95
CA GLU A 152 35.73 11.07 2.13
C GLU A 152 34.24 10.66 2.22
N LEU A 153 33.48 11.35 3.06
CA LEU A 153 32.04 11.10 3.20
C LEU A 153 31.28 11.25 1.87
N VAL A 154 31.58 12.26 1.07
CA VAL A 154 30.96 12.46 -0.24
C VAL A 154 31.32 11.31 -1.19
N ASN A 155 32.58 10.85 -1.19
CA ASN A 155 33.01 9.72 -2.01
C ASN A 155 32.32 8.42 -1.61
N ASP A 156 32.11 8.17 -0.32
CA ASP A 156 31.36 7.01 0.17
C ASP A 156 29.93 7.03 -0.31
N ILE A 157 29.28 8.20 -0.24
CA ILE A 157 27.91 8.39 -0.76
C ILE A 157 27.81 8.12 -2.25
N LEU A 158 28.76 8.62 -3.05
CA LEU A 158 28.78 8.40 -4.50
C LEU A 158 29.01 6.93 -4.83
N THR A 159 29.80 6.22 -4.05
CA THR A 159 30.05 4.78 -4.22
C THR A 159 28.79 3.96 -3.93
N LEU A 160 28.06 4.27 -2.85
CA LEU A 160 26.78 3.63 -2.51
C LEU A 160 25.73 3.83 -3.62
N ASN A 161 25.62 5.06 -4.15
CA ASN A 161 24.70 5.34 -5.26
C ASN A 161 25.02 4.58 -6.55
N ARG A 162 26.29 4.27 -6.83
CA ARG A 162 26.69 3.47 -7.99
C ARG A 162 26.29 2.02 -7.84
N ILE A 163 26.48 1.43 -6.67
CA ILE A 163 26.10 0.05 -6.37
C ILE A 163 24.57 -0.13 -6.53
N GLU A 164 23.77 0.81 -6.00
CA GLU A 164 22.31 0.78 -6.16
C GLU A 164 21.83 0.96 -7.62
N ALA A 165 22.60 1.63 -8.46
CA ALA A 165 22.29 1.81 -9.87
C ALA A 165 22.57 0.55 -10.68
N ASP A 166 23.66 -0.15 -10.39
CA ASP A 166 24.06 -1.40 -11.08
C ASP A 166 23.11 -2.56 -10.74
N ASP A 167 22.63 -2.64 -9.48
CA ASP A 167 21.66 -3.67 -9.03
C ASP A 167 20.27 -3.55 -9.71
N LYS A 168 19.95 -2.40 -10.30
CA LYS A 168 18.67 -2.17 -10.99
C LYS A 168 18.74 -2.43 -12.50
N THR A 169 19.90 -2.82 -13.02
CA THR A 169 20.13 -2.98 -14.47
C THR A 169 20.24 -4.47 -14.88
N GLU A 170 20.19 -5.39 -13.93
CA GLU A 170 20.02 -6.84 -14.13
C GLU A 170 18.54 -7.28 -13.90
#